data_632d92de71957272cf3b3b2329867158
#
_entry.id   632d92de71957272cf3b3b2329867158
#
_cell.length_a   1.000
_cell.length_b   1.000
_cell.length_c   1.000
_cell.angle_alpha   90.00
_cell.angle_beta   90.00
_cell.angle_gamma   90.00
#
_symmetry.space_group_name_H-M   'P 1'
#
loop_
_entity.id
_entity.type
_entity.pdbx_description
1 polymer ?
#
loop_
_entity_poly.entity_id
_entity_poly.type
_entity_poly.pdbx_seq_one_letter_code
_entity_poly.pdbx_strand_id
1 'polypeptide(L)' 'MYKELNEYEKALANFADRAGIIAGLEISGKMSQEEAHQQIKELYKNLKHLRKQEKV' A
#
# COMPACT_ATOMS: atom_id res chain seq x y z
N MET A 1 18.48 -2.61 -5.94
CA MET A 1 18.56 -2.98 -4.70
C MET A 1 18.46 -1.93 -3.65
N TYR A 2 17.93 -2.29 -2.54
CA TYR A 2 17.67 -1.35 -1.47
C TYR A 2 18.90 -1.25 -0.60
N LYS A 3 19.37 -0.03 -0.38
CA LYS A 3 20.46 0.16 0.54
C LYS A 3 19.87 0.50 1.88
N GLU A 4 19.61 1.78 2.05
CA GLU A 4 18.99 2.24 3.28
C GLU A 4 17.76 3.02 2.91
N LEU A 5 16.63 2.53 3.34
CA LEU A 5 15.35 3.16 3.02
C LEU A 5 14.89 3.97 4.22
N ASN A 6 14.35 5.16 3.96
CA ASN A 6 13.71 5.90 5.03
C ASN A 6 12.34 5.27 5.29
N GLU A 7 11.63 5.78 6.28
CA GLU A 7 10.37 5.18 6.70
C GLU A 7 9.32 5.24 5.60
N TYR A 8 9.32 6.32 4.83
CA TYR A 8 8.37 6.42 3.73
C TYR A 8 8.65 5.37 2.67
N GLU A 9 9.92 5.18 2.32
CA GLU A 9 10.27 4.22 1.29
C GLU A 9 9.94 2.80 1.71
N LYS A 10 10.16 2.47 2.98
CA LYS A 10 9.76 1.16 3.49
C LYS A 10 8.26 0.97 3.39
N ALA A 11 7.51 2.00 3.73
CA ALA A 11 6.06 1.94 3.66
C ALA A 11 5.59 1.84 2.21
N LEU A 12 6.29 2.49 1.30
CA LEU A 12 5.95 2.43 -0.11
C LEU A 12 6.14 1.02 -0.65
N ALA A 13 7.25 0.38 -0.29
CA ALA A 13 7.50 -1.00 -0.71
C ALA A 13 6.42 -1.93 -0.14
N ASN A 14 6.07 -1.73 1.12
CA ASN A 14 5.02 -2.52 1.75
C ASN A 14 3.67 -2.29 1.08
N PHE A 15 3.39 -1.05 0.71
CA PHE A 15 2.16 -0.72 0.00
C PHE A 15 2.08 -1.50 -1.32
N ALA A 16 3.18 -1.54 -2.06
CA ALA A 16 3.19 -2.24 -3.34
C ALA A 16 2.93 -3.73 -3.15
N ASP A 17 3.55 -4.34 -2.14
CA ASP A 17 3.34 -5.75 -1.85
C ASP A 17 1.89 -6.04 -1.50
N ARG A 18 1.32 -5.23 -0.63
CA ARG A 18 -0.05 -5.46 -0.19
C ARG A 18 -1.05 -5.17 -1.30
N ALA A 19 -0.78 -4.15 -2.12
CA ALA A 19 -1.65 -3.85 -3.25
C ALA A 19 -1.71 -5.04 -4.20
N GLY A 20 -0.57 -5.70 -4.41
CA GLY A 20 -0.52 -6.88 -5.25
C GLY A 20 -1.35 -8.02 -4.69
N ILE A 21 -1.28 -8.23 -3.38
CA ILE A 21 -2.07 -9.28 -2.73
C ILE A 21 -3.56 -8.97 -2.85
N ILE A 22 -3.95 -7.73 -2.62
CA ILE A 22 -5.34 -7.33 -2.72
C ILE A 22 -5.84 -7.50 -4.15
N ALA A 23 -5.03 -7.13 -5.13
CA ALA A 23 -5.40 -7.30 -6.53
C ALA A 23 -5.64 -8.78 -6.84
N GLY A 24 -4.77 -9.65 -6.34
CA GLY A 24 -4.92 -11.08 -6.57
C GLY A 24 -6.20 -11.63 -5.97
N LEU A 25 -6.54 -11.17 -4.77
CA LEU A 25 -7.76 -11.63 -4.10
C LEU A 25 -9.00 -11.16 -4.87
N GLU A 26 -8.98 -9.93 -5.34
CA GLU A 26 -10.13 -9.42 -6.07
C GLU A 26 -10.28 -10.13 -7.42
N ILE A 27 -9.19 -10.29 -8.15
CA ILE A 27 -9.23 -10.92 -9.47
C ILE A 27 -9.68 -12.38 -9.37
N SER A 28 -9.29 -13.06 -8.29
CA SER A 28 -9.67 -14.46 -8.10
C SER A 28 -11.07 -14.62 -7.51
N GLY A 29 -11.75 -13.52 -7.24
CA GLY A 29 -13.12 -13.57 -6.75
C GLY A 29 -13.25 -13.73 -5.25
N LYS A 30 -12.15 -13.64 -4.51
CA LYS A 30 -12.19 -13.80 -3.06
C LYS A 30 -12.45 -12.50 -2.33
N MET A 31 -12.45 -11.40 -3.06
CA MET A 31 -12.69 -10.09 -2.50
C MET A 31 -13.47 -9.28 -3.52
N SER A 32 -14.43 -8.50 -3.10
CA SER A 32 -15.19 -7.65 -4.02
C SER A 32 -14.35 -6.46 -4.44
N GLN A 33 -14.73 -5.83 -5.54
CA GLN A 33 -14.05 -4.62 -6.00
C GLN A 33 -14.15 -3.51 -4.97
N GLU A 34 -15.30 -3.40 -4.35
CA GLU A 34 -15.54 -2.35 -3.38
C GLU A 34 -14.64 -2.54 -2.16
N GLU A 35 -14.53 -3.78 -1.70
CA GLU A 35 -13.70 -4.08 -0.55
C GLU A 35 -12.22 -3.87 -0.88
N ALA A 36 -11.81 -4.29 -2.06
CA ALA A 36 -10.42 -4.10 -2.49
C ALA A 36 -10.10 -2.62 -2.56
N HIS A 37 -11.00 -1.83 -3.13
CA HIS A 37 -10.79 -0.39 -3.24
C HIS A 37 -10.67 0.24 -1.86
N GLN A 38 -11.51 -0.19 -0.93
CA GLN A 38 -11.49 0.34 0.42
C GLN A 38 -10.16 0.05 1.11
N GLN A 39 -9.63 -1.15 0.93
CA GLN A 39 -8.36 -1.52 1.54
C GLN A 39 -7.19 -0.75 0.95
N ILE A 40 -7.20 -0.55 -0.36
CA ILE A 40 -6.16 0.25 -1.01
C ILE A 40 -6.20 1.68 -0.48
N LYS A 41 -7.38 2.20 -0.29
CA LYS A 41 -7.57 3.54 0.22
C LYS A 41 -6.97 3.69 1.62
N GLU A 42 -7.19 2.67 2.47
CA GLU A 42 -6.63 2.70 3.82
C GLU A 42 -5.11 2.64 3.80
N LEU A 43 -4.55 1.81 2.93
CA LEU A 43 -3.12 1.73 2.79
C LEU A 43 -2.52 3.06 2.32
N TYR A 44 -3.20 3.70 1.40
CA TYR A 44 -2.74 4.98 0.88
C TYR A 44 -2.77 6.06 1.94
N LYS A 45 -3.76 6.04 2.81
CA LYS A 45 -3.83 7.01 3.90
C LYS A 45 -2.59 6.95 4.78
N ASN A 46 -2.17 5.75 5.12
CA ASN A 46 -0.96 5.58 5.92
C ASN A 46 0.26 6.12 5.20
N LEU A 47 0.36 5.81 3.93
CA LEU A 47 1.48 6.26 3.13
C LEU A 47 1.53 7.78 3.06
N LYS A 48 0.37 8.38 2.86
CA LYS A 48 0.24 9.82 2.78
C LYS A 48 0.65 10.47 4.10
N HIS A 49 0.26 9.87 5.20
CA HIS A 49 0.59 10.38 6.52
C HIS A 49 2.10 10.38 6.75
N LEU A 50 2.76 9.28 6.39
CA LEU A 50 4.19 9.17 6.53
C LEU A 50 4.94 10.15 5.64
N ARG A 51 4.40 10.39 4.46
CA ARG A 51 5.01 11.35 3.56
C ARG A 51 5.05 12.74 4.18
N LYS A 52 3.98 13.11 4.84
CA LYS A 52 3.93 14.40 5.51
C LYS A 52 4.97 14.49 6.61
N GLN A 53 5.12 13.44 7.39
CA GLN A 53 6.08 13.43 8.48
C GLN A 53 7.50 13.48 7.99
N GLU A 54 7.78 12.79 6.90
CA GLU A 54 9.14 12.76 6.33
C GLU A 54 9.44 13.97 5.48
N LYS A 55 8.41 14.71 5.10
CA LYS A 55 8.55 15.89 4.24
C LYS A 55 9.20 15.56 2.90
N VAL A 56 8.80 14.45 2.36
CA VAL A 56 9.34 13.98 1.09
C VAL A 56 8.47 14.44 -0.05
#